data_aeef29247b892787c9f13b9d22e15f66
#
_entry.id   aeef29247b892787c9f13b9d22e15f66
#
_cell.length_a   1.000
_cell.length_b   1.000
_cell.length_c   1.000
_cell.angle_alpha   90.00
_cell.angle_beta   90.00
_cell.angle_gamma   90.00
#
_symmetry.space_group_name_H-M   'P 1'
#
loop_
_entity.id
_entity.type
_entity.pdbx_description
1 polymer ?
#
loop_
_entity_poly.entity_id
_entity_poly.type
_entity_poly.pdbx_seq_one_letter_code
_entity_poly.pdbx_strand_id
1 'polypeptide(L)'
;MVSQSLPLKQRPLYLQRLIGFQDQDLVKVVTGIRRCGKSSLLKLMAQHLRQEGVDESQIIEMNFESMRYQSMTAQDLYSYVMDLAPAGKRMYLFFDELQKVPDWQSAISSFRVDLDCDIYITGSNAYLLSSEFATYLSGRYVEIKVYPLSFKEFLDFHDMAVDSYETPMGEKRYRVRMDDGRELSLEDAYETYVFFGGLPGLVDAGFSQEKAFTMLDGIYSTVVMRDILERGRREGEKRVADAQILRRISYFLADNIGNVVSSRSMQNTLQDDGAIAAPKRLPAQTTVQTYMQALVDAFVFYEAKRYDIKGRDYLRTMGKYYMVDMGLRNFLLGYKMQDTGHILENIIYFELLRRGYDVSIGKLKNLEIDFVAHKVQDRLYVQVTQDMTNPETRERELRSLLAVPDAYPKMILTLGPTFGGNIEGVIVKNALEWLLEET
;
A
#
# COMPACT_ATOMS: atom_id res chain seq x y z
N MET A 1 -4.20 35.73 -5.72
CA MET A 1 -5.39 34.89 -5.55
C MET A 1 -4.92 33.64 -4.85
N VAL A 2 -5.23 33.47 -3.56
CA VAL A 2 -4.98 32.25 -2.82
C VAL A 2 -5.94 31.22 -3.41
N SER A 3 -5.42 30.20 -4.06
CA SER A 3 -6.20 29.02 -4.47
C SER A 3 -6.95 28.53 -3.23
N GLN A 4 -8.28 28.60 -3.26
CA GLN A 4 -9.09 27.90 -2.27
C GLN A 4 -8.74 26.43 -2.40
N SER A 5 -7.92 25.93 -1.47
CA SER A 5 -7.61 24.50 -1.41
C SER A 5 -8.93 23.76 -1.16
N LEU A 6 -9.29 22.86 -2.06
CA LEU A 6 -10.38 21.91 -1.84
C LEU A 6 -10.24 21.30 -0.44
N PRO A 7 -11.36 21.11 0.27
CA PRO A 7 -11.32 20.50 1.60
C PRO A 7 -10.65 19.12 1.52
N LEU A 8 -9.73 18.85 2.46
CA LEU A 8 -9.04 17.57 2.51
C LEU A 8 -10.05 16.46 2.81
N LYS A 9 -10.14 15.49 1.95
CA LYS A 9 -10.94 14.27 2.20
C LYS A 9 -10.32 13.50 3.37
N GLN A 10 -11.16 13.05 4.29
CA GLN A 10 -10.73 12.36 5.52
C GLN A 10 -10.28 10.92 5.23
N ARG A 11 -9.27 10.46 5.95
CA ARG A 11 -8.85 9.04 6.00
C ARG A 11 -8.82 8.58 7.46
N PRO A 12 -9.99 8.27 8.05
CA PRO A 12 -10.14 8.06 9.49
C PRO A 12 -9.19 7.01 10.06
N LEU A 13 -9.03 5.87 9.38
CA LEU A 13 -8.15 4.78 9.81
C LEU A 13 -6.72 5.25 10.09
N TYR A 14 -6.13 6.01 9.15
CA TYR A 14 -4.74 6.46 9.29
C TYR A 14 -4.61 7.63 10.25
N LEU A 15 -5.59 8.54 10.25
CA LEU A 15 -5.60 9.65 11.19
C LEU A 15 -5.71 9.15 12.63
N GLN A 16 -6.60 8.20 12.91
CA GLN A 16 -6.74 7.58 14.24
C GLN A 16 -5.46 6.88 14.68
N ARG A 17 -4.74 6.23 13.74
CA ARG A 17 -3.44 5.63 14.05
C ARG A 17 -2.41 6.68 14.45
N LEU A 18 -2.36 7.84 13.77
CA LEU A 18 -1.48 8.95 14.15
C LEU A 18 -1.85 9.51 15.53
N ILE A 19 -3.15 9.77 15.76
CA ILE A 19 -3.67 10.25 17.04
C ILE A 19 -3.35 9.26 18.18
N GLY A 20 -3.44 7.95 17.92
CA GLY A 20 -3.10 6.93 18.91
C GLY A 20 -1.64 6.95 19.39
N PHE A 21 -0.74 7.56 18.62
CA PHE A 21 0.67 7.77 18.99
C PHE A 21 1.01 9.23 19.30
N GLN A 22 0.02 10.14 19.32
CA GLN A 22 0.23 11.53 19.66
C GLN A 22 0.86 11.65 21.07
N ASP A 23 1.76 12.60 21.21
CA ASP A 23 2.45 12.92 22.49
C ASP A 23 3.29 11.78 23.09
N GLN A 24 3.51 10.69 22.36
CA GLN A 24 4.43 9.64 22.77
C GLN A 24 5.86 9.94 22.28
N ASP A 25 6.88 9.52 23.06
CA ASP A 25 8.30 9.65 22.69
C ASP A 25 8.69 8.68 21.55
N LEU A 26 7.97 8.78 20.44
CA LEU A 26 8.18 8.02 19.22
C LEU A 26 8.09 8.94 18.01
N VAL A 27 9.01 8.82 17.07
CA VAL A 27 8.90 9.48 15.77
C VAL A 27 7.86 8.74 14.92
N LYS A 28 6.84 9.45 14.42
CA LYS A 28 5.80 8.88 13.55
C LYS A 28 6.27 8.97 12.11
N VAL A 29 6.57 7.81 11.53
CA VAL A 29 7.09 7.69 10.16
C VAL A 29 5.96 7.23 9.23
N VAL A 30 5.49 8.12 8.39
CA VAL A 30 4.41 7.83 7.43
C VAL A 30 5.02 7.42 6.09
N THR A 31 4.87 6.16 5.73
CA THR A 31 5.43 5.59 4.49
C THR A 31 4.34 5.16 3.50
N GLY A 32 4.72 4.93 2.26
CA GLY A 32 3.83 4.45 1.21
C GLY A 32 4.18 5.03 -0.15
N ILE A 33 3.58 4.47 -1.20
CA ILE A 33 3.84 4.88 -2.58
C ILE A 33 3.61 6.38 -2.78
N ARG A 34 4.30 6.97 -3.74
CA ARG A 34 4.06 8.37 -4.13
C ARG A 34 2.59 8.60 -4.50
N ARG A 35 2.02 9.74 -4.07
CA ARG A 35 0.61 10.13 -4.26
C ARG A 35 -0.44 9.27 -3.56
N CYS A 36 -0.08 8.44 -2.59
CA CYS A 36 -1.06 7.72 -1.75
C CYS A 36 -1.69 8.58 -0.62
N GLY A 37 -1.32 9.87 -0.51
CA GLY A 37 -1.95 10.80 0.43
C GLY A 37 -1.18 11.08 1.73
N LYS A 38 0.12 10.73 1.82
CA LYS A 38 0.97 10.97 3.02
C LYS A 38 0.98 12.43 3.46
N SER A 39 1.29 13.35 2.55
CA SER A 39 1.32 14.80 2.83
C SER A 39 -0.04 15.34 3.27
N SER A 40 -1.13 14.82 2.69
CA SER A 40 -2.50 15.16 3.11
C SER A 40 -2.79 14.66 4.52
N LEU A 41 -2.30 13.47 4.88
CA LEU A 41 -2.46 12.90 6.20
C LEU A 41 -1.71 13.72 7.27
N LEU A 42 -0.50 14.22 6.99
CA LEU A 42 0.20 15.16 7.88
C LEU A 42 -0.61 16.44 8.10
N LYS A 43 -1.18 17.01 7.02
CA LYS A 43 -2.05 18.19 7.12
C LYS A 43 -3.31 17.91 7.95
N LEU A 44 -3.93 16.74 7.78
CA LEU A 44 -5.09 16.34 8.61
C LEU A 44 -4.71 16.23 10.09
N MET A 45 -3.54 15.70 10.41
CA MET A 45 -3.04 15.63 11.79
C MET A 45 -2.76 17.03 12.35
N ALA A 46 -2.13 17.93 11.58
CA ALA A 46 -1.93 19.31 11.99
C ALA A 46 -3.26 20.06 12.19
N GLN A 47 -4.28 19.81 11.34
CA GLN A 47 -5.63 20.34 11.54
C GLN A 47 -6.29 19.81 12.81
N HIS A 48 -6.13 18.51 13.10
CA HIS A 48 -6.62 17.91 14.33
C HIS A 48 -6.01 18.60 15.56
N LEU A 49 -4.70 18.80 15.60
CA LEU A 49 -4.02 19.50 16.70
C LEU A 49 -4.54 20.93 16.91
N ARG A 50 -4.79 21.68 15.81
CA ARG A 50 -5.39 23.01 15.87
C ARG A 50 -6.80 22.96 16.46
N GLN A 51 -7.59 21.94 16.11
CA GLN A 51 -8.95 21.73 16.66
C GLN A 51 -8.92 21.39 18.16
N GLU A 52 -7.87 20.68 18.61
CA GLU A 52 -7.62 20.40 20.03
C GLU A 52 -7.05 21.63 20.80
N GLY A 53 -6.86 22.76 20.13
CA GLY A 53 -6.44 24.01 20.76
C GLY A 53 -4.93 24.22 20.84
N VAL A 54 -4.14 23.44 20.12
CA VAL A 54 -2.67 23.67 20.00
C VAL A 54 -2.44 24.99 19.27
N ASP A 55 -1.61 25.85 19.87
CA ASP A 55 -1.27 27.16 19.30
C ASP A 55 -0.46 27.04 18.01
N GLU A 56 -0.75 27.88 17.01
CA GLU A 56 -0.05 27.83 15.71
C GLU A 56 1.48 27.96 15.84
N SER A 57 1.96 28.69 16.85
CA SER A 57 3.41 28.81 17.12
C SER A 57 4.07 27.49 17.55
N GLN A 58 3.31 26.50 17.95
CA GLN A 58 3.81 25.16 18.33
C GLN A 58 3.83 24.18 17.15
N ILE A 59 3.25 24.54 15.99
CA ILE A 59 3.15 23.67 14.84
C ILE A 59 4.11 24.14 13.74
N ILE A 60 5.08 23.32 13.38
CA ILE A 60 6.00 23.59 12.29
C ILE A 60 5.74 22.57 11.16
N GLU A 61 5.32 23.07 10.01
CA GLU A 61 5.09 22.27 8.80
C GLU A 61 6.12 22.62 7.72
N MET A 62 6.96 21.66 7.32
CA MET A 62 7.97 21.84 6.28
C MET A 62 7.84 20.76 5.22
N ASN A 63 7.74 21.20 3.95
CA ASN A 63 7.74 20.30 2.79
C ASN A 63 9.05 20.51 2.00
N PHE A 64 9.92 19.50 2.02
CA PHE A 64 11.23 19.54 1.37
C PHE A 64 11.19 19.35 -0.16
N GLU A 65 10.00 19.25 -0.76
CA GLU A 65 9.83 19.42 -2.21
C GLU A 65 9.88 20.90 -2.63
N SER A 66 9.67 21.82 -1.68
CA SER A 66 9.73 23.25 -1.94
C SER A 66 11.17 23.75 -2.18
N MET A 67 11.35 24.61 -3.19
CA MET A 67 12.62 25.26 -3.45
C MET A 67 13.14 26.08 -2.24
N ARG A 68 12.24 26.48 -1.33
CA ARG A 68 12.59 27.19 -0.09
C ARG A 68 13.59 26.40 0.77
N TYR A 69 13.56 25.07 0.68
CA TYR A 69 14.36 24.17 1.51
C TYR A 69 15.35 23.31 0.70
N GLN A 70 15.53 23.60 -0.60
CA GLN A 70 16.23 22.72 -1.55
C GLN A 70 17.69 22.42 -1.20
N SER A 71 18.40 23.34 -0.53
CA SER A 71 19.81 23.18 -0.15
C SER A 71 20.02 23.13 1.37
N MET A 72 18.96 22.88 2.11
CA MET A 72 19.00 22.82 3.58
C MET A 72 19.81 21.61 4.04
N THR A 73 20.80 21.86 4.91
CA THR A 73 21.54 20.80 5.61
C THR A 73 20.83 20.41 6.92
N ALA A 74 21.27 19.33 7.56
CA ALA A 74 20.75 18.95 8.87
C ALA A 74 20.96 20.05 9.92
N GLN A 75 22.10 20.77 9.85
CA GLN A 75 22.41 21.88 10.76
C GLN A 75 21.49 23.09 10.52
N ASP A 76 21.22 23.42 9.25
CA ASP A 76 20.28 24.50 8.91
C ASP A 76 18.88 24.17 9.39
N LEU A 77 18.43 22.92 9.20
CA LEU A 77 17.14 22.43 9.69
C LEU A 77 17.05 22.56 11.22
N TYR A 78 18.10 22.12 11.92
CA TYR A 78 18.15 22.23 13.37
C TYR A 78 18.03 23.69 13.81
N SER A 79 18.89 24.58 13.30
CA SER A 79 18.88 26.00 13.65
C SER A 79 17.54 26.66 13.35
N TYR A 80 16.97 26.40 12.18
CA TYR A 80 15.67 26.94 11.76
C TYR A 80 14.54 26.58 12.73
N VAL A 81 14.47 25.32 13.16
CA VAL A 81 13.44 24.86 14.10
C VAL A 81 13.66 25.45 15.49
N MET A 82 14.92 25.49 15.95
CA MET A 82 15.26 26.07 17.27
C MET A 82 14.94 27.57 17.36
N ASP A 83 15.15 28.31 16.28
CA ASP A 83 14.82 29.75 16.21
C ASP A 83 13.30 30.02 16.26
N LEU A 84 12.49 29.08 15.82
CA LEU A 84 11.03 29.19 15.81
C LEU A 84 10.38 28.64 17.09
N ALA A 85 11.07 27.79 17.82
CA ALA A 85 10.51 27.10 18.97
C ALA A 85 10.29 28.04 20.17
N PRO A 86 9.06 28.27 20.64
CA PRO A 86 8.80 29.07 21.83
C PRO A 86 9.28 28.32 23.08
N ALA A 87 9.92 29.05 23.98
CA ALA A 87 10.45 28.50 25.22
C ALA A 87 9.35 27.84 26.09
N GLY A 88 9.60 26.62 26.53
CA GLY A 88 8.75 25.91 27.50
C GLY A 88 7.41 25.41 26.95
N LYS A 89 7.21 25.40 25.64
CA LYS A 89 6.04 24.81 25.00
C LYS A 89 6.43 23.55 24.20
N ARG A 90 5.55 22.55 24.19
CA ARG A 90 5.71 21.37 23.34
C ARG A 90 5.55 21.73 21.89
N MET A 91 6.43 21.21 21.04
CA MET A 91 6.44 21.45 19.59
C MET A 91 5.87 20.25 18.83
N TYR A 92 5.17 20.51 17.75
CA TYR A 92 4.69 19.51 16.79
C TYR A 92 5.35 19.74 15.43
N LEU A 93 6.24 18.83 15.07
CA LEU A 93 7.13 18.99 13.91
C LEU A 93 6.66 18.06 12.77
N PHE A 94 6.26 18.65 11.65
CA PHE A 94 5.80 17.93 10.46
C PHE A 94 6.79 18.12 9.31
N PHE A 95 7.49 17.06 8.95
CA PHE A 95 8.51 17.05 7.91
C PHE A 95 8.11 16.16 6.74
N ASP A 96 7.67 16.76 5.64
CA ASP A 96 7.23 16.07 4.44
C ASP A 96 8.40 15.86 3.47
N GLU A 97 8.62 14.61 3.00
CA GLU A 97 9.75 14.17 2.14
C GLU A 97 11.13 14.49 2.74
N LEU A 98 11.30 14.25 4.04
CA LEU A 98 12.49 14.61 4.82
C LEU A 98 13.80 14.00 4.28
N GLN A 99 13.75 12.86 3.59
CA GLN A 99 14.92 12.20 2.98
C GLN A 99 15.64 13.06 1.93
N LYS A 100 15.13 14.22 1.58
CA LYS A 100 15.82 15.19 0.72
C LYS A 100 16.88 16.01 1.44
N VAL A 101 16.84 16.06 2.76
CA VAL A 101 17.85 16.74 3.59
C VAL A 101 18.98 15.74 3.86
N PRO A 102 20.23 16.02 3.47
CA PRO A 102 21.36 15.17 3.84
C PRO A 102 21.50 15.07 5.37
N ASP A 103 21.85 13.90 5.88
CA ASP A 103 22.07 13.62 7.31
C ASP A 103 20.94 14.05 8.25
N TRP A 104 19.70 14.12 7.72
CA TRP A 104 18.49 14.53 8.46
C TRP A 104 18.29 13.77 9.78
N GLN A 105 18.82 12.54 9.88
CA GLN A 105 18.73 11.70 11.08
C GLN A 105 19.36 12.35 12.30
N SER A 106 20.46 13.09 12.09
CA SER A 106 21.15 13.81 13.17
C SER A 106 20.31 14.97 13.69
N ALA A 107 19.61 15.70 12.83
CA ALA A 107 18.68 16.76 13.23
C ALA A 107 17.51 16.22 14.05
N ILE A 108 16.87 15.11 13.58
CA ILE A 108 15.76 14.47 14.32
C ILE A 108 16.22 13.98 15.71
N SER A 109 17.40 13.39 15.80
CA SER A 109 17.97 12.95 17.08
C SER A 109 18.20 14.13 18.04
N SER A 110 18.72 15.26 17.52
CA SER A 110 18.95 16.47 18.30
C SER A 110 17.66 17.11 18.79
N PHE A 111 16.63 17.21 17.95
CA PHE A 111 15.31 17.71 18.39
C PHE A 111 14.73 16.93 19.58
N ARG A 112 14.88 15.61 19.57
CA ARG A 112 14.40 14.76 20.67
C ARG A 112 15.18 14.95 21.98
N VAL A 113 16.39 15.48 21.93
CA VAL A 113 17.20 15.78 23.13
C VAL A 113 16.93 17.20 23.62
N ASP A 114 16.83 18.15 22.69
CA ASP A 114 16.87 19.57 23.01
C ASP A 114 15.49 20.22 23.10
N LEU A 115 14.43 19.57 22.59
CA LEU A 115 13.07 20.07 22.58
C LEU A 115 12.08 19.07 23.20
N ASP A 116 11.09 19.57 23.91
CA ASP A 116 9.85 18.81 24.13
C ASP A 116 9.06 18.84 22.83
N CYS A 117 9.11 17.75 22.07
CA CYS A 117 8.50 17.73 20.73
C CYS A 117 7.88 16.40 20.36
N ASP A 118 6.91 16.49 19.47
CA ASP A 118 6.26 15.38 18.79
C ASP A 118 6.55 15.46 17.28
N ILE A 119 7.13 14.39 16.70
CA ILE A 119 7.72 14.44 15.36
C ILE A 119 6.98 13.51 14.40
N TYR A 120 6.56 14.07 13.26
CA TYR A 120 5.87 13.38 12.17
C TYR A 120 6.67 13.57 10.88
N ILE A 121 7.08 12.47 10.25
CA ILE A 121 7.88 12.52 9.02
C ILE A 121 7.23 11.69 7.92
N THR A 122 7.39 12.07 6.66
CA THR A 122 6.98 11.24 5.54
C THR A 122 8.15 10.85 4.66
N GLY A 123 7.96 9.71 3.97
CA GLY A 123 8.82 9.29 2.88
C GLY A 123 8.12 8.35 1.90
N SER A 124 8.46 8.52 0.64
CA SER A 124 7.87 7.75 -0.46
C SER A 124 8.63 6.46 -0.78
N ASN A 125 9.51 6.02 0.12
CA ASN A 125 10.33 4.83 -0.07
C ASN A 125 10.70 4.19 1.28
N ALA A 126 10.81 2.85 1.30
CA ALA A 126 11.22 2.05 2.45
C ALA A 126 12.63 2.40 2.97
N TYR A 127 13.45 3.04 2.14
CA TYR A 127 14.80 3.47 2.52
C TYR A 127 14.82 4.49 3.66
N LEU A 128 13.72 5.24 3.86
CA LEU A 128 13.57 6.10 5.04
C LEU A 128 13.70 5.31 6.35
N LEU A 129 13.40 4.00 6.29
CA LEU A 129 13.48 3.06 7.42
C LEU A 129 14.68 2.09 7.29
N SER A 130 15.69 2.44 6.48
CA SER A 130 16.91 1.64 6.33
C SER A 130 17.55 1.30 7.67
N SER A 131 18.41 0.27 7.67
CA SER A 131 19.15 -0.17 8.87
C SER A 131 19.90 0.97 9.57
N GLU A 132 20.35 1.99 8.83
CA GLU A 132 20.99 3.19 9.39
C GLU A 132 19.99 4.00 10.23
N PHE A 133 18.81 4.32 9.69
CA PHE A 133 17.79 5.06 10.44
C PHE A 133 17.30 4.30 11.67
N ALA A 134 17.03 3.01 11.52
CA ALA A 134 16.63 2.14 12.63
C ALA A 134 17.70 2.14 13.74
N THR A 135 18.99 2.22 13.39
CA THR A 135 20.12 2.32 14.33
C THR A 135 20.16 3.67 15.02
N TYR A 136 19.99 4.78 14.28
CA TYR A 136 20.00 6.13 14.85
C TYR A 136 18.87 6.36 15.86
N LEU A 137 17.66 5.91 15.56
CA LEU A 137 16.53 6.08 16.47
C LEU A 137 16.41 4.97 17.53
N SER A 138 17.27 3.94 17.48
CA SER A 138 17.28 2.87 18.51
C SER A 138 15.89 2.30 18.82
N GLY A 139 15.06 2.08 17.80
CA GLY A 139 13.68 1.57 17.95
C GLY A 139 12.66 2.59 18.44
N ARG A 140 13.00 3.87 18.54
CA ARG A 140 12.09 4.94 19.00
C ARG A 140 11.31 5.57 17.84
N TYR A 141 10.74 4.78 16.98
CA TYR A 141 9.82 5.21 15.94
C TYR A 141 8.69 4.22 15.74
N VAL A 142 7.61 4.67 15.15
CA VAL A 142 6.51 3.85 14.68
C VAL A 142 6.26 4.11 13.20
N GLU A 143 6.16 3.05 12.41
CA GLU A 143 5.82 3.13 10.99
C GLU A 143 4.32 3.06 10.77
N ILE A 144 3.76 4.02 10.05
CA ILE A 144 2.38 4.04 9.59
C ILE A 144 2.38 3.93 8.06
N LYS A 145 2.12 2.71 7.57
CA LYS A 145 2.05 2.42 6.14
C LYS A 145 0.73 2.88 5.57
N VAL A 146 0.79 3.84 4.63
CA VAL A 146 -0.37 4.38 3.92
C VAL A 146 -0.46 3.72 2.55
N TYR A 147 -1.55 2.99 2.33
CA TYR A 147 -1.87 2.37 1.05
C TYR A 147 -2.77 3.28 0.21
N PRO A 148 -2.90 3.05 -1.11
CA PRO A 148 -3.97 3.64 -1.92
C PRO A 148 -5.34 3.41 -1.27
N LEU A 149 -6.36 4.11 -1.70
CA LEU A 149 -7.72 3.99 -1.15
C LEU A 149 -8.19 2.53 -1.12
N SER A 150 -8.84 2.13 -0.04
CA SER A 150 -9.64 0.90 -0.03
C SER A 150 -10.86 1.06 -0.93
N PHE A 151 -11.60 -0.02 -1.20
CA PHE A 151 -12.83 0.08 -1.97
C PHE A 151 -13.83 1.03 -1.28
N LYS A 152 -13.99 0.94 0.04
CA LYS A 152 -14.83 1.85 0.82
C LYS A 152 -14.34 3.30 0.72
N GLU A 153 -13.04 3.55 0.95
CA GLU A 153 -12.47 4.89 0.81
C GLU A 153 -12.60 5.43 -0.62
N PHE A 154 -12.50 4.57 -1.65
CA PHE A 154 -12.72 4.97 -3.04
C PHE A 154 -14.14 5.49 -3.26
N LEU A 155 -15.15 4.80 -2.73
CA LEU A 155 -16.54 5.26 -2.79
C LEU A 155 -16.70 6.61 -2.08
N ASP A 156 -16.17 6.76 -0.88
CA ASP A 156 -16.21 8.01 -0.11
C ASP A 156 -15.49 9.16 -0.83
N PHE A 157 -14.36 8.89 -1.47
CA PHE A 157 -13.59 9.90 -2.20
C PHE A 157 -14.24 10.35 -3.50
N HIS A 158 -15.10 9.53 -4.09
CA HIS A 158 -15.89 9.85 -5.27
C HIS A 158 -17.34 10.28 -4.93
N ASP A 159 -17.62 10.55 -3.65
CA ASP A 159 -18.94 10.99 -3.14
C ASP A 159 -20.06 10.00 -3.55
N MET A 160 -19.73 8.70 -3.50
CA MET A 160 -20.63 7.59 -3.82
C MET A 160 -21.26 7.05 -2.52
N ALA A 161 -22.55 7.23 -2.34
CA ALA A 161 -23.29 6.73 -1.18
C ALA A 161 -23.73 5.28 -1.39
N VAL A 162 -23.47 4.42 -0.41
CA VAL A 162 -23.90 3.00 -0.44
C VAL A 162 -25.16 2.81 0.40
N ASP A 163 -26.23 2.39 -0.22
CA ASP A 163 -27.48 1.99 0.44
C ASP A 163 -27.67 0.47 0.35
N SER A 164 -28.14 -0.14 1.43
CA SER A 164 -28.58 -1.53 1.41
C SER A 164 -30.11 -1.62 1.36
N TYR A 165 -30.64 -2.57 0.62
CA TYR A 165 -32.07 -2.88 0.56
C TYR A 165 -32.30 -4.38 0.55
N GLU A 166 -33.48 -4.81 0.98
CA GLU A 166 -33.90 -6.20 0.92
C GLU A 166 -34.72 -6.44 -0.34
N THR A 167 -34.42 -7.53 -1.04
CA THR A 167 -35.24 -7.98 -2.16
C THR A 167 -36.55 -8.62 -1.62
N PRO A 168 -37.61 -8.79 -2.47
CA PRO A 168 -38.83 -9.50 -2.07
C PRO A 168 -38.59 -10.93 -1.58
N MET A 169 -37.42 -11.51 -1.87
CA MET A 169 -37.02 -12.85 -1.41
C MET A 169 -36.20 -12.80 -0.09
N GLY A 170 -36.05 -11.61 0.53
CA GLY A 170 -35.31 -11.44 1.77
C GLY A 170 -33.78 -11.40 1.59
N GLU A 171 -33.29 -11.28 0.36
CA GLU A 171 -31.86 -11.13 0.10
C GLU A 171 -31.45 -9.66 0.31
N LYS A 172 -30.38 -9.43 1.09
CA LYS A 172 -29.77 -8.11 1.22
C LYS A 172 -28.99 -7.80 -0.04
N ARG A 173 -29.24 -6.65 -0.63
CA ARG A 173 -28.49 -6.13 -1.78
C ARG A 173 -28.06 -4.71 -1.54
N TYR A 174 -27.08 -4.26 -2.33
CA TYR A 174 -26.50 -2.94 -2.22
C TYR A 174 -26.69 -2.16 -3.53
N ARG A 175 -26.82 -0.87 -3.39
CA ARG A 175 -26.91 0.11 -4.47
C ARG A 175 -25.98 1.25 -4.15
N VAL A 176 -25.25 1.73 -5.14
CA VAL A 176 -24.32 2.85 -5.04
C VAL A 176 -24.92 4.02 -5.79
N ARG A 177 -25.18 5.12 -5.09
CA ARG A 177 -25.65 6.37 -5.69
C ARG A 177 -24.52 7.37 -5.86
N MET A 178 -24.41 7.95 -7.04
CA MET A 178 -23.48 9.03 -7.35
C MET A 178 -24.14 10.39 -7.10
N ASP A 179 -23.34 11.44 -6.90
CA ASP A 179 -23.80 12.81 -6.69
C ASP A 179 -24.66 13.35 -7.85
N ASP A 180 -24.44 12.88 -9.08
CA ASP A 180 -25.22 13.26 -10.26
C ASP A 180 -26.56 12.52 -10.39
N GLY A 181 -26.92 11.69 -9.41
CA GLY A 181 -28.16 10.92 -9.33
C GLY A 181 -28.13 9.60 -10.09
N ARG A 182 -27.03 9.22 -10.72
CA ARG A 182 -26.86 7.88 -11.30
C ARG A 182 -26.76 6.83 -10.20
N GLU A 183 -27.32 5.65 -10.47
CA GLU A 183 -27.22 4.49 -9.61
C GLU A 183 -26.39 3.38 -10.30
N LEU A 184 -25.53 2.76 -9.54
CA LEU A 184 -24.71 1.62 -9.95
C LEU A 184 -25.01 0.41 -9.03
N SER A 185 -24.80 -0.80 -9.52
CA SER A 185 -24.67 -1.95 -8.64
C SER A 185 -23.36 -1.86 -7.84
N LEU A 186 -23.24 -2.63 -6.75
CA LEU A 186 -21.99 -2.69 -6.00
C LEU A 186 -20.87 -3.31 -6.85
N GLU A 187 -21.23 -4.26 -7.70
CA GLU A 187 -20.34 -4.90 -8.67
C GLU A 187 -19.80 -3.91 -9.70
N ASP A 188 -20.65 -3.05 -10.29
CA ASP A 188 -20.21 -2.02 -11.26
C ASP A 188 -19.30 -0.98 -10.60
N ALA A 189 -19.59 -0.61 -9.36
CA ALA A 189 -18.75 0.29 -8.58
C ALA A 189 -17.38 -0.36 -8.27
N TYR A 190 -17.36 -1.67 -7.97
CA TYR A 190 -16.13 -2.43 -7.78
C TYR A 190 -15.31 -2.54 -9.08
N GLU A 191 -15.94 -2.82 -10.21
CA GLU A 191 -15.28 -2.82 -11.52
C GLU A 191 -14.66 -1.45 -11.83
N THR A 192 -15.36 -0.36 -11.49
CA THR A 192 -14.83 1.00 -11.62
C THR A 192 -13.58 1.19 -10.74
N TYR A 193 -13.62 0.74 -9.50
CA TYR A 193 -12.47 0.76 -8.60
C TYR A 193 -11.29 -0.06 -9.14
N VAL A 194 -11.54 -1.26 -9.64
CA VAL A 194 -10.52 -2.11 -10.27
C VAL A 194 -9.91 -1.42 -11.49
N PHE A 195 -10.74 -0.76 -12.30
CA PHE A 195 -10.27 -0.11 -13.53
C PHE A 195 -9.40 1.11 -13.25
N PHE A 196 -9.86 2.03 -12.40
CA PHE A 196 -9.17 3.30 -12.13
C PHE A 196 -8.13 3.22 -11.01
N GLY A 197 -8.25 2.23 -10.12
CA GLY A 197 -7.40 2.08 -8.93
C GLY A 197 -7.80 2.98 -7.79
N GLY A 198 -7.02 2.95 -6.72
CA GLY A 198 -7.25 3.67 -5.47
C GLY A 198 -6.26 4.78 -5.16
N LEU A 199 -5.44 5.24 -6.13
CA LEU A 199 -4.55 6.38 -5.86
C LEU A 199 -5.35 7.68 -5.68
N PRO A 200 -5.33 8.32 -4.48
CA PRO A 200 -6.14 9.52 -4.20
C PRO A 200 -5.96 10.65 -5.22
N GLY A 201 -4.75 10.77 -5.78
CA GLY A 201 -4.46 11.78 -6.79
C GLY A 201 -5.22 11.60 -8.11
N LEU A 202 -5.88 10.45 -8.33
CA LEU A 202 -6.67 10.20 -9.54
C LEU A 202 -8.13 10.65 -9.41
N VAL A 203 -8.59 10.99 -8.22
CA VAL A 203 -9.97 11.47 -7.99
C VAL A 203 -10.30 12.68 -8.86
N ASP A 204 -9.34 13.60 -9.03
CA ASP A 204 -9.49 14.79 -9.89
C ASP A 204 -9.60 14.48 -11.40
N ALA A 205 -9.20 13.27 -11.81
CA ALA A 205 -9.40 12.81 -13.19
C ALA A 205 -10.87 12.52 -13.49
N GLY A 206 -11.71 12.36 -12.47
CA GLY A 206 -13.03 11.80 -12.58
C GLY A 206 -12.90 10.39 -13.17
N PHE A 207 -13.90 9.91 -13.86
CA PHE A 207 -13.85 8.61 -14.54
C PHE A 207 -13.43 8.72 -16.01
N SER A 208 -12.50 9.66 -16.32
CA SER A 208 -11.90 9.80 -17.65
C SER A 208 -10.66 8.92 -17.76
N GLN A 209 -10.73 7.86 -18.58
CA GLN A 209 -9.61 6.96 -18.83
C GLN A 209 -8.36 7.70 -19.33
N GLU A 210 -8.53 8.63 -20.27
CA GLU A 210 -7.42 9.40 -20.84
C GLU A 210 -6.68 10.22 -19.78
N LYS A 211 -7.43 10.94 -18.93
CA LYS A 211 -6.84 11.72 -17.84
C LYS A 211 -6.17 10.83 -16.81
N ALA A 212 -6.85 9.76 -16.39
CA ALA A 212 -6.32 8.82 -15.41
C ALA A 212 -5.02 8.18 -15.89
N PHE A 213 -4.96 7.70 -17.13
CA PHE A 213 -3.77 7.07 -17.69
C PHE A 213 -2.62 8.06 -17.90
N THR A 214 -2.91 9.31 -18.30
CA THR A 214 -1.90 10.38 -18.35
C THR A 214 -1.30 10.65 -16.97
N MET A 215 -2.14 10.69 -15.92
CA MET A 215 -1.66 10.88 -14.54
C MET A 215 -0.87 9.67 -14.02
N LEU A 216 -1.30 8.45 -14.35
CA LEU A 216 -0.60 7.21 -14.01
C LEU A 216 0.76 7.11 -14.70
N ASP A 217 0.88 7.53 -15.96
CA ASP A 217 2.16 7.63 -16.66
C ASP A 217 3.13 8.57 -15.91
N GLY A 218 2.65 9.73 -15.51
CA GLY A 218 3.45 10.67 -14.71
C GLY A 218 3.88 10.09 -13.36
N ILE A 219 3.02 9.32 -12.69
CA ILE A 219 3.35 8.63 -11.43
C ILE A 219 4.39 7.55 -11.67
N TYR A 220 4.16 6.66 -12.63
CA TYR A 220 5.04 5.55 -12.96
C TYR A 220 6.43 6.05 -13.39
N SER A 221 6.49 7.02 -14.31
CA SER A 221 7.73 7.62 -14.78
C SER A 221 8.52 8.28 -13.65
N THR A 222 7.84 8.93 -12.70
CA THR A 222 8.50 9.55 -11.55
C THR A 222 8.99 8.52 -10.54
N VAL A 223 8.16 7.54 -10.16
CA VAL A 223 8.51 6.53 -9.14
C VAL A 223 9.54 5.54 -9.69
N VAL A 224 9.25 4.95 -10.85
CA VAL A 224 10.08 3.85 -11.39
C VAL A 224 11.35 4.38 -12.03
N MET A 225 11.22 5.41 -12.88
CA MET A 225 12.37 5.89 -13.65
C MET A 225 13.25 6.82 -12.84
N ARG A 226 12.67 7.79 -12.17
CA ARG A 226 13.43 8.81 -11.49
C ARG A 226 13.91 8.34 -10.12
N ASP A 227 13.00 7.92 -9.23
CA ASP A 227 13.34 7.66 -7.85
C ASP A 227 14.20 6.39 -7.70
N ILE A 228 13.97 5.35 -8.49
CA ILE A 228 14.76 4.11 -8.43
C ILE A 228 16.11 4.29 -9.15
N LEU A 229 16.12 4.84 -10.37
CA LEU A 229 17.35 4.96 -11.17
C LEU A 229 18.29 6.04 -10.65
N GLU A 230 17.79 7.20 -10.18
CA GLU A 230 18.63 8.25 -9.62
C GLU A 230 19.31 7.81 -8.33
N ARG A 231 18.66 6.96 -7.52
CA ARG A 231 19.29 6.39 -6.31
C ARG A 231 20.43 5.46 -6.64
N GLY A 232 20.22 4.51 -7.54
CA GLY A 232 21.28 3.62 -7.96
C GLY A 232 22.55 4.36 -8.41
N ARG A 233 22.41 5.63 -8.82
CA ARG A 233 23.55 6.50 -9.16
C ARG A 233 24.18 7.20 -7.96
N ARG A 234 23.40 7.63 -6.96
CA ARG A 234 23.88 8.38 -5.79
C ARG A 234 24.66 7.51 -4.80
N GLU A 235 24.25 6.28 -4.61
CA GLU A 235 24.85 5.35 -3.66
C GLU A 235 26.13 4.68 -4.18
N GLY A 236 26.64 5.08 -5.37
CA GLY A 236 27.83 4.49 -5.98
C GLY A 236 27.66 3.03 -6.36
N GLU A 237 26.49 2.46 -6.11
CA GLU A 237 26.14 1.11 -6.44
C GLU A 237 25.50 1.09 -7.84
N LYS A 238 26.22 0.61 -8.82
CA LYS A 238 25.72 0.34 -10.21
C LYS A 238 24.60 -0.72 -10.25
N ARG A 239 23.80 -0.84 -9.19
CA ARG A 239 22.88 -1.97 -8.99
C ARG A 239 21.61 -1.87 -9.84
N VAL A 240 21.03 -0.66 -9.98
CA VAL A 240 19.83 -0.45 -10.80
C VAL A 240 20.12 0.70 -11.78
N ALA A 241 20.65 0.40 -12.95
CA ALA A 241 21.09 1.40 -13.92
C ALA A 241 20.32 1.34 -15.25
N ASP A 242 19.68 0.22 -15.56
CA ASP A 242 19.00 -0.02 -16.81
C ASP A 242 17.48 0.12 -16.69
N ALA A 243 16.97 1.21 -17.26
CA ALA A 243 15.54 1.53 -17.26
C ALA A 243 14.70 0.49 -18.03
N GLN A 244 15.25 -0.13 -19.08
CA GLN A 244 14.51 -1.12 -19.86
C GLN A 244 14.34 -2.42 -19.09
N ILE A 245 15.38 -2.87 -18.38
CA ILE A 245 15.31 -4.05 -17.49
C ILE A 245 14.30 -3.79 -16.38
N LEU A 246 14.38 -2.63 -15.73
CA LEU A 246 13.43 -2.27 -14.65
C LEU A 246 11.98 -2.30 -15.15
N ARG A 247 11.73 -1.71 -16.31
CA ARG A 247 10.40 -1.69 -16.93
C ARG A 247 9.90 -3.09 -17.24
N ARG A 248 10.71 -3.97 -17.79
CA ARG A 248 10.35 -5.35 -18.11
C ARG A 248 10.03 -6.16 -16.85
N ILE A 249 10.84 -6.00 -15.81
CA ILE A 249 10.57 -6.65 -14.51
C ILE A 249 9.24 -6.14 -13.93
N SER A 250 8.95 -4.84 -14.04
CA SER A 250 7.66 -4.28 -13.62
C SER A 250 6.48 -4.89 -14.38
N TYR A 251 6.58 -5.01 -15.71
CA TYR A 251 5.55 -5.65 -16.54
C TYR A 251 5.36 -7.12 -16.16
N PHE A 252 6.45 -7.87 -16.00
CA PHE A 252 6.38 -9.28 -15.61
C PHE A 252 5.69 -9.46 -14.26
N LEU A 253 6.07 -8.68 -13.24
CA LEU A 253 5.45 -8.74 -11.92
C LEU A 253 3.97 -8.34 -11.97
N ALA A 254 3.61 -7.31 -12.74
CA ALA A 254 2.23 -6.87 -12.91
C ALA A 254 1.36 -7.92 -13.61
N ASP A 255 1.91 -8.66 -14.59
CA ASP A 255 1.21 -9.74 -15.29
C ASP A 255 1.09 -11.03 -14.44
N ASN A 256 1.96 -11.19 -13.45
CA ASN A 256 2.04 -12.38 -12.59
C ASN A 256 1.64 -12.09 -11.12
N ILE A 257 0.79 -11.08 -10.86
CA ILE A 257 0.26 -10.87 -9.50
C ILE A 257 -0.45 -12.13 -9.00
N GLY A 258 -0.30 -12.45 -7.71
CA GLY A 258 -0.91 -13.64 -7.12
C GLY A 258 -0.27 -14.98 -7.53
N ASN A 259 0.64 -15.00 -8.50
CA ASN A 259 1.41 -16.18 -8.87
C ASN A 259 2.72 -16.25 -8.07
N VAL A 260 3.17 -17.48 -7.80
CA VAL A 260 4.48 -17.70 -7.19
C VAL A 260 5.59 -17.35 -8.19
N VAL A 261 6.41 -16.36 -7.86
CA VAL A 261 7.48 -15.86 -8.72
C VAL A 261 8.84 -16.18 -8.13
N SER A 262 9.78 -16.61 -8.96
CA SER A 262 11.19 -16.72 -8.63
C SER A 262 12.04 -15.85 -9.55
N SER A 263 13.15 -15.30 -9.04
CA SER A 263 14.12 -14.57 -9.85
C SER A 263 14.67 -15.37 -11.02
N ARG A 264 14.69 -16.70 -10.89
CA ARG A 264 15.10 -17.62 -11.96
C ARG A 264 14.04 -17.75 -13.06
N SER A 265 12.75 -17.89 -12.69
CA SER A 265 11.68 -17.93 -13.70
C SER A 265 11.61 -16.62 -14.48
N MET A 266 11.75 -15.49 -13.79
CA MET A 266 11.80 -14.18 -14.41
C MET A 266 13.01 -14.01 -15.35
N GLN A 267 14.20 -14.47 -14.93
CA GLN A 267 15.39 -14.45 -15.78
C GLN A 267 15.15 -15.21 -17.10
N ASN A 268 14.54 -16.40 -17.03
CA ASN A 268 14.22 -17.19 -18.22
C ASN A 268 13.25 -16.46 -19.15
N THR A 269 12.18 -15.86 -18.63
CA THR A 269 11.23 -15.08 -19.45
C THR A 269 11.89 -13.87 -20.11
N LEU A 270 12.78 -13.17 -19.40
CA LEU A 270 13.55 -12.08 -19.98
C LEU A 270 14.50 -12.54 -21.12
N GLN A 271 14.85 -13.84 -21.15
CA GLN A 271 15.62 -14.46 -22.24
C GLN A 271 14.78 -14.73 -23.48
N ASP A 272 13.60 -15.33 -23.28
CA ASP A 272 12.78 -15.88 -24.38
C ASP A 272 12.09 -14.80 -25.20
N ASP A 273 11.85 -13.60 -24.63
CA ASP A 273 11.16 -12.50 -25.32
C ASP A 273 11.88 -11.89 -26.52
N GLY A 274 13.09 -12.36 -26.87
CA GLY A 274 13.80 -12.04 -28.13
C GLY A 274 14.01 -10.54 -28.44
N ALA A 275 13.47 -9.67 -27.61
CA ALA A 275 13.39 -8.22 -27.80
C ALA A 275 14.66 -7.47 -27.36
N ILE A 276 15.69 -8.19 -27.01
CA ILE A 276 17.04 -7.63 -26.87
C ILE A 276 17.77 -7.92 -28.19
N ALA A 277 17.90 -6.90 -29.02
CA ALA A 277 18.90 -6.94 -30.09
C ALA A 277 20.25 -7.26 -29.41
N ALA A 278 20.70 -8.53 -29.59
CA ALA A 278 21.95 -9.08 -29.09
C ALA A 278 22.43 -8.50 -27.74
N PRO A 279 21.95 -8.99 -26.59
CA PRO A 279 22.43 -8.49 -25.33
C PRO A 279 23.86 -8.96 -25.13
N LYS A 280 24.72 -8.02 -24.82
CA LYS A 280 26.10 -8.35 -24.44
C LYS A 280 26.20 -9.23 -23.19
N ARG A 281 25.17 -9.34 -22.38
CA ARG A 281 24.98 -10.31 -21.25
C ARG A 281 23.57 -10.19 -20.68
N LEU A 282 22.94 -11.32 -20.42
CA LEU A 282 21.75 -11.40 -19.56
C LEU A 282 22.06 -10.89 -18.16
N PRO A 283 21.11 -10.21 -17.51
CA PRO A 283 21.30 -9.85 -16.12
C PRO A 283 21.45 -11.12 -15.26
N ALA A 284 22.46 -11.17 -14.41
CA ALA A 284 22.61 -12.24 -13.44
C ALA A 284 21.36 -12.34 -12.56
N GLN A 285 21.06 -13.53 -12.01
CA GLN A 285 19.93 -13.72 -11.10
C GLN A 285 19.95 -12.72 -9.94
N THR A 286 21.13 -12.40 -9.41
CA THR A 286 21.34 -11.39 -8.37
C THR A 286 20.92 -9.98 -8.84
N THR A 287 21.17 -9.65 -10.11
CA THR A 287 20.72 -8.40 -10.70
C THR A 287 19.19 -8.32 -10.75
N VAL A 288 18.52 -9.39 -11.20
CA VAL A 288 17.04 -9.46 -11.22
C VAL A 288 16.49 -9.26 -9.82
N GLN A 289 17.06 -9.94 -8.80
CA GLN A 289 16.66 -9.76 -7.39
C GLN A 289 16.81 -8.33 -6.92
N THR A 290 17.90 -7.66 -7.28
CA THR A 290 18.12 -6.25 -6.90
C THR A 290 17.06 -5.32 -7.52
N TYR A 291 16.67 -5.56 -8.78
CA TYR A 291 15.61 -4.77 -9.42
C TYR A 291 14.22 -5.05 -8.82
N MET A 292 13.93 -6.32 -8.50
CA MET A 292 12.69 -6.67 -7.78
C MET A 292 12.62 -5.98 -6.41
N GLN A 293 13.73 -6.02 -5.65
CA GLN A 293 13.81 -5.37 -4.34
C GLN A 293 13.63 -3.86 -4.46
N ALA A 294 14.23 -3.22 -5.46
CA ALA A 294 14.05 -1.78 -5.68
C ALA A 294 12.58 -1.39 -5.95
N LEU A 295 11.82 -2.25 -6.64
CA LEU A 295 10.37 -2.04 -6.84
C LEU A 295 9.56 -2.24 -5.55
N VAL A 296 9.98 -3.17 -4.69
CA VAL A 296 9.40 -3.36 -3.35
C VAL A 296 9.73 -2.17 -2.45
N ASP A 297 10.96 -1.71 -2.44
CA ASP A 297 11.41 -0.56 -1.66
C ASP A 297 10.72 0.75 -2.09
N ALA A 298 10.34 0.86 -3.37
CA ALA A 298 9.53 1.97 -3.89
C ALA A 298 8.03 1.82 -3.62
N PHE A 299 7.59 0.79 -2.91
CA PHE A 299 6.20 0.47 -2.62
C PHE A 299 5.31 0.27 -3.85
N VAL A 300 5.90 -0.09 -5.01
CA VAL A 300 5.16 -0.44 -6.22
C VAL A 300 4.62 -1.86 -6.13
N PHE A 301 5.43 -2.75 -5.60
CA PHE A 301 5.05 -4.15 -5.32
C PHE A 301 5.29 -4.48 -3.84
N TYR A 302 4.53 -5.46 -3.37
CA TYR A 302 4.65 -6.03 -2.02
C TYR A 302 4.85 -7.53 -2.15
N GLU A 303 5.85 -8.06 -1.46
CA GLU A 303 6.11 -9.48 -1.41
C GLU A 303 5.37 -10.13 -0.25
N ALA A 304 4.51 -11.10 -0.54
CA ALA A 304 3.96 -12.01 0.45
C ALA A 304 4.83 -13.27 0.51
N LYS A 305 5.53 -13.45 1.62
CA LYS A 305 6.41 -14.61 1.84
C LYS A 305 5.60 -15.87 2.09
N ARG A 306 6.15 -17.01 1.76
CA ARG A 306 5.51 -18.30 2.05
C ARG A 306 5.76 -18.71 3.50
N TYR A 307 4.72 -19.18 4.15
CA TYR A 307 4.72 -19.64 5.53
C TYR A 307 4.34 -21.12 5.57
N ASP A 308 5.23 -21.98 6.12
CA ASP A 308 4.92 -23.39 6.36
C ASP A 308 4.06 -23.51 7.63
N ILE A 309 2.78 -23.81 7.43
CA ILE A 309 1.81 -23.91 8.53
C ILE A 309 2.18 -25.03 9.51
N LYS A 310 2.72 -26.15 9.04
CA LYS A 310 3.14 -27.27 9.89
C LYS A 310 4.45 -26.98 10.61
N GLY A 311 5.45 -26.45 9.91
CA GLY A 311 6.77 -26.10 10.46
C GLY A 311 6.74 -24.80 11.27
N ARG A 312 5.72 -23.98 11.10
CA ARG A 312 5.57 -22.64 11.72
C ARG A 312 6.77 -21.73 11.43
N ASP A 313 7.27 -21.79 10.19
CA ASP A 313 8.44 -21.04 9.75
C ASP A 313 8.24 -20.44 8.36
N TYR A 314 8.94 -19.35 8.08
CA TYR A 314 8.92 -18.70 6.77
C TYR A 314 9.88 -19.43 5.80
N LEU A 315 9.37 -19.75 4.63
CA LEU A 315 10.18 -20.34 3.57
C LEU A 315 11.03 -19.24 2.89
N ARG A 316 12.31 -19.52 2.72
CA ARG A 316 13.31 -18.57 2.21
C ARG A 316 13.21 -18.28 0.71
N THR A 317 12.40 -19.03 -0.03
CA THR A 317 12.36 -18.97 -1.49
C THR A 317 10.93 -18.96 -2.00
N MET A 318 10.71 -18.17 -3.07
CA MET A 318 9.46 -18.07 -3.83
C MET A 318 8.30 -17.46 -3.04
N GLY A 319 8.08 -16.17 -3.19
CA GLY A 319 6.89 -15.44 -2.73
C GLY A 319 5.90 -15.16 -3.86
N LYS A 320 4.74 -14.63 -3.51
CA LYS A 320 3.84 -13.96 -4.44
C LYS A 320 4.07 -12.45 -4.35
N TYR A 321 3.90 -11.77 -5.47
CA TYR A 321 4.01 -10.32 -5.53
C TYR A 321 2.65 -9.71 -5.84
N TYR A 322 2.28 -8.69 -5.07
CA TYR A 322 1.03 -7.95 -5.23
C TYR A 322 1.34 -6.51 -5.60
N MET A 323 0.62 -6.01 -6.59
CA MET A 323 0.80 -4.64 -7.04
C MET A 323 -0.04 -3.69 -6.19
N VAL A 324 0.55 -2.58 -5.77
CA VAL A 324 -0.03 -1.65 -4.81
C VAL A 324 -1.35 -1.02 -5.27
N ASP A 325 -1.56 -0.92 -6.60
CA ASP A 325 -2.71 -0.26 -7.19
C ASP A 325 -3.13 -0.89 -8.52
N MET A 326 -4.42 -1.19 -8.69
CA MET A 326 -4.93 -1.84 -9.89
C MET A 326 -5.00 -0.90 -11.10
N GLY A 327 -5.26 0.38 -10.90
CA GLY A 327 -5.20 1.37 -11.98
C GLY A 327 -3.80 1.46 -12.58
N LEU A 328 -2.77 1.42 -11.74
CA LEU A 328 -1.38 1.38 -12.19
C LEU A 328 -1.06 0.08 -12.95
N ARG A 329 -1.62 -1.07 -12.54
CA ARG A 329 -1.53 -2.32 -13.28
C ARG A 329 -2.17 -2.20 -14.65
N ASN A 330 -3.39 -1.68 -14.72
CA ASN A 330 -4.13 -1.52 -15.97
C ASN A 330 -3.46 -0.54 -16.93
N PHE A 331 -2.82 0.50 -16.39
CA PHE A 331 -1.99 1.41 -17.17
C PHE A 331 -0.80 0.67 -17.82
N LEU A 332 -0.13 -0.22 -17.10
CA LEU A 332 1.03 -0.97 -17.61
C LEU A 332 0.66 -2.02 -18.66
N LEU A 333 -0.38 -2.82 -18.39
CA LEU A 333 -0.68 -4.04 -19.17
C LEU A 333 -1.84 -3.87 -20.15
N GLY A 334 -2.60 -2.76 -20.04
CA GLY A 334 -3.95 -2.67 -20.59
C GLY A 334 -4.94 -3.44 -19.70
N TYR A 335 -6.21 -3.04 -19.73
CA TYR A 335 -7.26 -3.70 -18.98
C TYR A 335 -7.58 -5.07 -19.58
N LYS A 336 -7.38 -6.13 -18.80
CA LYS A 336 -7.68 -7.51 -19.20
C LYS A 336 -8.77 -8.07 -18.28
N MET A 337 -9.96 -8.33 -18.81
CA MET A 337 -11.09 -8.91 -18.04
C MET A 337 -10.85 -10.37 -17.58
N GLN A 338 -9.81 -11.05 -18.05
CA GLN A 338 -9.58 -12.48 -17.78
C GLN A 338 -8.90 -12.78 -16.43
N ASP A 339 -8.28 -11.80 -15.78
CA ASP A 339 -7.46 -11.99 -14.55
C ASP A 339 -8.24 -11.69 -13.25
N THR A 340 -9.55 -11.74 -13.28
CA THR A 340 -10.41 -11.26 -12.17
C THR A 340 -10.15 -11.95 -10.83
N GLY A 341 -9.73 -13.22 -10.82
CA GLY A 341 -9.36 -13.95 -9.60
C GLY A 341 -8.12 -13.39 -8.91
N HIS A 342 -7.04 -13.19 -9.65
CA HIS A 342 -5.81 -12.62 -9.11
C HIS A 342 -5.96 -11.13 -8.73
N ILE A 343 -6.82 -10.40 -9.44
CA ILE A 343 -7.16 -9.01 -9.08
C ILE A 343 -7.88 -8.97 -7.73
N LEU A 344 -8.88 -9.82 -7.53
CA LEU A 344 -9.58 -9.93 -6.24
C LEU A 344 -8.60 -10.31 -5.12
N GLU A 345 -7.75 -11.33 -5.35
CA GLU A 345 -6.71 -11.76 -4.41
C GLU A 345 -5.79 -10.58 -4.04
N ASN A 346 -5.35 -9.79 -5.03
CA ASN A 346 -4.54 -8.60 -4.80
C ASN A 346 -5.24 -7.55 -3.92
N ILE A 347 -6.51 -7.28 -4.17
CA ILE A 347 -7.30 -6.30 -3.40
C ILE A 347 -7.48 -6.78 -1.96
N ILE A 348 -7.81 -8.05 -1.76
CA ILE A 348 -7.95 -8.67 -0.42
C ILE A 348 -6.62 -8.64 0.33
N TYR A 349 -5.49 -8.89 -0.33
CA TYR A 349 -4.16 -8.76 0.28
C TYR A 349 -3.95 -7.38 0.91
N PHE A 350 -4.20 -6.31 0.15
CA PHE A 350 -4.05 -4.96 0.68
C PHE A 350 -5.08 -4.60 1.74
N GLU A 351 -6.28 -5.14 1.66
CA GLU A 351 -7.29 -4.93 2.68
C GLU A 351 -6.90 -5.61 4.00
N LEU A 352 -6.36 -6.81 3.97
CA LEU A 352 -5.80 -7.47 5.16
C LEU A 352 -4.67 -6.66 5.80
N LEU A 353 -3.76 -6.10 4.97
CA LEU A 353 -2.71 -5.21 5.47
C LEU A 353 -3.28 -3.92 6.12
N ARG A 354 -4.33 -3.31 5.53
CA ARG A 354 -5.02 -2.15 6.11
C ARG A 354 -5.65 -2.48 7.45
N ARG A 355 -6.23 -3.65 7.58
CA ARG A 355 -6.79 -4.18 8.85
C ARG A 355 -5.72 -4.49 9.88
N GLY A 356 -4.44 -4.31 9.56
CA GLY A 356 -3.31 -4.45 10.48
C GLY A 356 -2.81 -5.88 10.63
N TYR A 357 -3.13 -6.75 9.67
CA TYR A 357 -2.55 -8.09 9.61
C TYR A 357 -1.17 -8.06 8.94
N ASP A 358 -0.27 -8.91 9.42
CA ASP A 358 0.89 -9.35 8.66
C ASP A 358 0.48 -10.56 7.82
N VAL A 359 0.68 -10.49 6.50
CA VAL A 359 0.08 -11.41 5.53
C VAL A 359 1.15 -12.24 4.84
N SER A 360 0.99 -13.55 4.88
CA SER A 360 1.85 -14.52 4.21
C SER A 360 1.02 -15.54 3.42
N ILE A 361 1.65 -16.26 2.50
CA ILE A 361 1.04 -17.35 1.73
C ILE A 361 1.16 -18.64 2.53
N GLY A 362 0.05 -19.32 2.79
CA GLY A 362 0.04 -20.58 3.53
C GLY A 362 0.51 -21.75 2.69
N LYS A 363 1.46 -22.54 3.21
CA LYS A 363 1.88 -23.83 2.62
C LYS A 363 1.59 -24.95 3.62
N LEU A 364 0.82 -25.92 3.19
CA LEU A 364 0.54 -27.13 3.97
C LEU A 364 0.73 -28.37 3.09
N LYS A 365 1.90 -29.00 3.14
CA LYS A 365 2.29 -30.10 2.22
C LYS A 365 2.16 -29.66 0.76
N ASN A 366 1.22 -30.26 0.02
CA ASN A 366 0.94 -29.95 -1.40
C ASN A 366 -0.23 -28.95 -1.58
N LEU A 367 -0.84 -28.48 -0.48
CA LEU A 367 -1.91 -27.51 -0.49
C LEU A 367 -1.36 -26.10 -0.29
N GLU A 368 -2.01 -25.14 -0.88
CA GLU A 368 -1.75 -23.71 -0.70
C GLU A 368 -2.99 -23.05 -0.12
N ILE A 369 -2.79 -22.10 0.78
CA ILE A 369 -3.80 -21.21 1.30
C ILE A 369 -3.40 -19.81 0.88
N ASP A 370 -4.31 -19.08 0.24
CA ASP A 370 -3.97 -17.78 -0.34
C ASP A 370 -3.38 -16.86 0.70
N PHE A 371 -4.00 -16.77 1.90
CA PHE A 371 -3.47 -15.93 2.96
C PHE A 371 -3.51 -16.58 4.34
N VAL A 372 -2.40 -16.45 5.04
CA VAL A 372 -2.29 -16.61 6.49
C VAL A 372 -2.05 -15.21 7.07
N ALA A 373 -3.09 -14.64 7.66
CA ALA A 373 -3.07 -13.30 8.22
C ALA A 373 -2.85 -13.35 9.73
N HIS A 374 -1.78 -12.72 10.22
CA HIS A 374 -1.40 -12.69 11.63
C HIS A 374 -1.60 -11.28 12.20
N LYS A 375 -2.15 -11.16 13.41
CA LYS A 375 -2.27 -9.91 14.13
C LYS A 375 -2.11 -10.17 15.64
N VAL A 376 -0.95 -9.79 16.20
CA VAL A 376 -0.59 -10.05 17.60
C VAL A 376 -0.73 -11.54 17.96
N GLN A 377 -1.83 -11.95 18.60
CA GLN A 377 -2.12 -13.35 18.96
C GLN A 377 -3.17 -14.01 18.06
N ASP A 378 -3.78 -13.23 17.16
CA ASP A 378 -4.83 -13.71 16.26
C ASP A 378 -4.24 -14.21 14.95
N ARG A 379 -4.87 -15.23 14.40
CA ARG A 379 -4.59 -15.77 13.09
C ARG A 379 -5.88 -16.00 12.35
N LEU A 380 -5.87 -15.69 11.05
CA LEU A 380 -6.98 -15.92 10.13
C LEU A 380 -6.43 -16.60 8.88
N TYR A 381 -7.07 -17.68 8.44
CA TYR A 381 -6.79 -18.31 7.16
C TYR A 381 -7.84 -17.86 6.15
N VAL A 382 -7.39 -17.33 5.02
CA VAL A 382 -8.28 -16.78 3.99
C VAL A 382 -7.99 -17.44 2.66
N GLN A 383 -9.05 -17.90 2.02
CA GLN A 383 -9.06 -18.32 0.62
C GLN A 383 -9.90 -17.34 -0.18
N VAL A 384 -9.46 -17.03 -1.40
CA VAL A 384 -10.11 -16.05 -2.26
C VAL A 384 -10.51 -16.70 -3.58
N THR A 385 -11.76 -16.60 -3.95
CA THR A 385 -12.24 -17.18 -5.21
C THR A 385 -13.32 -16.30 -5.84
N GLN A 386 -13.45 -16.33 -7.16
CA GLN A 386 -14.53 -15.62 -7.85
C GLN A 386 -15.88 -16.24 -7.60
N ASP A 387 -15.94 -17.57 -7.71
CA ASP A 387 -17.19 -18.31 -7.63
C ASP A 387 -16.97 -19.74 -7.14
N MET A 388 -17.91 -20.23 -6.34
CA MET A 388 -17.95 -21.60 -5.80
C MET A 388 -19.20 -22.37 -6.24
N THR A 389 -19.90 -21.93 -7.26
CA THR A 389 -21.09 -22.66 -7.79
C THR A 389 -20.69 -24.02 -8.37
N ASN A 390 -19.49 -24.10 -8.99
CA ASN A 390 -18.94 -25.39 -9.42
C ASN A 390 -18.51 -26.20 -8.18
N PRO A 391 -19.07 -27.43 -8.00
CA PRO A 391 -18.75 -28.30 -6.86
C PRO A 391 -17.27 -28.63 -6.73
N GLU A 392 -16.55 -28.85 -7.84
CA GLU A 392 -15.11 -29.16 -7.84
C GLU A 392 -14.28 -27.99 -7.32
N THR A 393 -14.61 -26.76 -7.75
CA THR A 393 -13.98 -25.55 -7.23
C THR A 393 -14.25 -25.40 -5.76
N ARG A 394 -15.49 -25.54 -5.32
CA ARG A 394 -15.89 -25.44 -3.90
C ARG A 394 -15.14 -26.45 -3.03
N GLU A 395 -15.06 -27.72 -3.46
CA GLU A 395 -14.32 -28.75 -2.73
C GLU A 395 -12.82 -28.44 -2.66
N ARG A 396 -12.24 -27.92 -3.74
CA ARG A 396 -10.82 -27.53 -3.76
C ARG A 396 -10.52 -26.41 -2.75
N GLU A 397 -11.33 -25.36 -2.73
CA GLU A 397 -11.15 -24.22 -1.81
C GLU A 397 -11.34 -24.64 -0.35
N LEU A 398 -12.37 -25.42 -0.06
CA LEU A 398 -12.63 -25.93 1.28
C LEU A 398 -11.54 -26.88 1.77
N ARG A 399 -11.06 -27.79 0.91
CA ARG A 399 -10.07 -28.81 1.26
C ARG A 399 -8.78 -28.20 1.81
N SER A 400 -8.31 -27.08 1.26
CA SER A 400 -7.10 -26.42 1.73
C SER A 400 -7.26 -25.89 3.16
N LEU A 401 -8.39 -25.27 3.47
CA LEU A 401 -8.70 -24.73 4.80
C LEU A 401 -9.01 -25.81 5.83
N LEU A 402 -9.79 -26.83 5.45
CA LEU A 402 -10.16 -27.95 6.35
C LEU A 402 -8.95 -28.81 6.73
N ALA A 403 -7.91 -28.86 5.89
CA ALA A 403 -6.69 -29.58 6.18
C ALA A 403 -5.81 -28.91 7.25
N VAL A 404 -6.06 -27.62 7.59
CA VAL A 404 -5.33 -26.89 8.64
C VAL A 404 -5.68 -27.48 10.00
N PRO A 405 -4.69 -27.97 10.79
CA PRO A 405 -4.95 -28.74 12.00
C PRO A 405 -5.28 -27.90 13.25
N ASP A 406 -5.27 -26.58 13.15
CA ASP A 406 -5.56 -25.68 14.28
C ASP A 406 -6.99 -25.12 14.23
N ALA A 407 -7.39 -24.49 15.34
CA ALA A 407 -8.75 -23.98 15.55
C ALA A 407 -8.92 -22.49 15.21
N TYR A 408 -7.91 -21.85 14.57
CA TYR A 408 -8.05 -20.46 14.17
C TYR A 408 -9.13 -20.31 13.09
N PRO A 409 -9.78 -19.14 13.02
CA PRO A 409 -10.81 -18.85 12.03
C PRO A 409 -10.33 -19.11 10.61
N LYS A 410 -11.25 -19.66 9.80
CA LYS A 410 -11.06 -19.97 8.40
C LYS A 410 -12.16 -19.30 7.60
N MET A 411 -11.79 -18.60 6.54
CA MET A 411 -12.72 -17.79 5.74
C MET A 411 -12.48 -17.99 4.25
N ILE A 412 -13.57 -18.05 3.50
CA ILE A 412 -13.56 -17.92 2.04
C ILE A 412 -14.23 -16.59 1.69
N LEU A 413 -13.55 -15.78 0.88
CA LEU A 413 -14.08 -14.56 0.29
C LEU A 413 -14.38 -14.83 -1.18
N THR A 414 -15.63 -14.63 -1.59
CA THR A 414 -16.11 -14.92 -2.96
C THR A 414 -16.95 -13.78 -3.51
N LEU A 415 -16.92 -13.57 -4.83
CA LEU A 415 -17.85 -12.67 -5.52
C LEU A 415 -19.19 -13.39 -5.83
N GLY A 416 -19.19 -14.73 -5.81
CA GLY A 416 -20.37 -15.57 -6.04
C GLY A 416 -21.20 -15.85 -4.79
N PRO A 417 -22.12 -16.81 -4.87
CA PRO A 417 -23.00 -17.21 -3.77
C PRO A 417 -22.22 -17.67 -2.53
N THR A 418 -22.74 -17.35 -1.33
CA THR A 418 -22.10 -17.64 -0.04
C THR A 418 -22.59 -18.94 0.62
N PHE A 419 -23.54 -19.64 0.03
CA PHE A 419 -24.05 -20.93 0.50
C PHE A 419 -24.46 -20.96 2.00
N GLY A 420 -25.14 -19.90 2.46
CA GLY A 420 -25.60 -19.78 3.84
C GLY A 420 -24.54 -19.27 4.84
N GLY A 421 -23.37 -18.85 4.35
CA GLY A 421 -22.36 -18.15 5.16
C GLY A 421 -21.44 -19.05 5.99
N ASN A 422 -21.70 -20.38 6.08
CA ASN A 422 -20.83 -21.34 6.77
C ASN A 422 -20.90 -22.72 6.15
N ILE A 423 -19.73 -23.31 5.87
CA ILE A 423 -19.61 -24.67 5.35
C ILE A 423 -18.54 -25.40 6.21
N GLU A 424 -18.96 -26.41 6.97
CA GLU A 424 -18.08 -27.23 7.81
C GLU A 424 -17.17 -26.42 8.76
N GLY A 425 -17.68 -25.31 9.29
CA GLY A 425 -16.90 -24.42 10.17
C GLY A 425 -16.05 -23.37 9.45
N VAL A 426 -16.03 -23.39 8.11
CA VAL A 426 -15.40 -22.34 7.30
C VAL A 426 -16.44 -21.24 7.04
N ILE A 427 -16.11 -20.01 7.39
CA ILE A 427 -16.95 -18.83 7.15
C ILE A 427 -16.87 -18.48 5.66
N VAL A 428 -18.02 -18.33 4.99
CA VAL A 428 -18.07 -17.89 3.59
C VAL A 428 -18.75 -16.53 3.53
N LYS A 429 -18.05 -15.53 3.03
CA LYS A 429 -18.56 -14.16 2.89
C LYS A 429 -18.48 -13.68 1.45
N ASN A 430 -19.41 -12.80 1.10
CA ASN A 430 -19.27 -12.01 -0.13
C ASN A 430 -18.10 -11.04 0.03
N ALA A 431 -17.18 -11.03 -0.95
CA ALA A 431 -15.97 -10.23 -0.88
C ALA A 431 -16.24 -8.71 -0.91
N LEU A 432 -17.25 -8.27 -1.68
CA LEU A 432 -17.59 -6.84 -1.77
C LEU A 432 -18.20 -6.34 -0.47
N GLU A 433 -19.09 -7.13 0.15
CA GLU A 433 -19.65 -6.81 1.46
C GLU A 433 -18.54 -6.72 2.53
N TRP A 434 -17.61 -7.67 2.50
CA TRP A 434 -16.48 -7.67 3.43
C TRP A 434 -15.57 -6.46 3.24
N LEU A 435 -15.38 -5.98 2.00
CA LEU A 435 -14.61 -4.77 1.70
C LEU A 435 -15.30 -3.47 2.18
N LEU A 436 -16.61 -3.50 2.42
CA LEU A 436 -17.37 -2.38 2.98
C LEU A 436 -17.41 -2.39 4.52
N GLU A 437 -17.07 -3.51 5.18
CA GLU A 437 -17.03 -3.58 6.64
C GLU A 437 -16.01 -2.57 7.20
N GLU A 438 -16.33 -1.94 8.33
CA GLU A 438 -15.41 -1.03 9.02
C GLU A 438 -14.17 -1.77 9.52
N THR A 439 -13.03 -1.13 9.39
CA THR A 439 -11.71 -1.63 9.80
C THR A 439 -11.34 -1.17 11.20
#